data_4476c717365b34071d1660042f93960e
#
_entry.id   4476c717365b34071d1660042f93960e
#
_cell.length_a   1.000
_cell.length_b   1.000
_cell.length_c   1.000
_cell.angle_alpha   90.00
_cell.angle_beta   90.00
_cell.angle_gamma   90.00
#
_symmetry.space_group_name_H-M   'P 1'
#
loop_
_entity.id
_entity.type
_entity.pdbx_description
1 polymer ?
#
loop_
_entity_poly.entity_id
_entity_poly.type
_entity_poly.pdbx_seq_one_letter_code
_entity_poly.pdbx_strand_id
1 'polypeptide(L)'
;MKISHEVPLSLLEKSLMFNDYQYVLPHLMDKYNEYKLFMLRYRNQENSFIIMDNGLFEGVTHTTEDLIEKINLVQPDIFITPDDWNNPHSTYKNAKYWMNTLKSQLPSTTKLMVVLQGKTIEEITHLYDKCVDLGFKHFAFNHSSETYQRMFNHPNKLVNQMMGRIEVVNELKKQGHINNNHYIHLLGASLPQEFVYYKGMNWINSVDTSSPIINGALGIVYEEYGLL
;
A
#
# COMPACT_ATOMS: atom_id res chain seq x y z
N MET A 1 11.47 7.91 2.53
CA MET A 1 10.19 7.33 2.11
C MET A 1 10.05 7.50 0.61
N LYS A 2 9.73 6.43 -0.15
CA LYS A 2 9.45 6.45 -1.59
C LYS A 2 7.99 6.77 -1.84
N ILE A 3 7.67 7.50 -2.91
CA ILE A 3 6.30 7.89 -3.25
C ILE A 3 5.96 7.40 -4.66
N SER A 4 4.79 6.79 -4.82
CA SER A 4 4.17 6.50 -6.11
C SER A 4 2.83 7.22 -6.22
N HIS A 5 2.67 8.01 -7.27
CA HIS A 5 1.38 8.61 -7.59
C HIS A 5 0.64 7.71 -8.58
N GLU A 6 -0.58 7.38 -8.24
CA GLU A 6 -1.49 6.76 -9.18
C GLU A 6 -1.97 7.81 -10.18
N VAL A 7 -1.72 7.56 -11.44
CA VAL A 7 -1.98 8.53 -12.51
C VAL A 7 -2.99 7.98 -13.52
N PRO A 8 -3.76 8.86 -14.20
CA PRO A 8 -4.56 8.45 -15.35
C PRO A 8 -3.66 7.98 -16.50
N LEU A 9 -4.21 7.18 -17.41
CA LEU A 9 -3.47 6.59 -18.53
C LEU A 9 -2.67 7.60 -19.34
N SER A 10 -3.23 8.80 -19.56
CA SER A 10 -2.57 9.89 -20.29
C SER A 10 -1.29 10.44 -19.63
N LEU A 11 -1.05 10.12 -18.37
CA LEU A 11 0.12 10.56 -17.60
C LEU A 11 1.09 9.43 -17.27
N LEU A 12 0.86 8.19 -17.72
CA LEU A 12 1.73 7.05 -17.40
C LEU A 12 3.21 7.32 -17.71
N GLU A 13 3.53 7.78 -18.91
CA GLU A 13 4.93 8.08 -19.29
C GLU A 13 5.51 9.23 -18.44
N LYS A 14 4.68 10.23 -18.10
CA LYS A 14 5.12 11.35 -17.26
C LYS A 14 5.36 10.93 -15.81
N SER A 15 4.69 9.87 -15.34
CA SER A 15 4.88 9.38 -13.98
C SER A 15 6.32 8.96 -13.69
N LEU A 16 7.08 8.57 -14.72
CA LEU A 16 8.50 8.23 -14.60
C LEU A 16 9.37 9.41 -14.14
N MET A 17 8.88 10.64 -14.24
CA MET A 17 9.62 11.84 -13.84
C MET A 17 9.48 12.18 -12.36
N PHE A 18 8.44 11.67 -11.69
CA PHE A 18 8.10 12.06 -10.31
C PHE A 18 7.77 10.89 -9.38
N ASN A 19 7.60 9.69 -9.91
CA ASN A 19 7.40 8.48 -9.10
C ASN A 19 8.74 7.83 -8.76
N ASP A 20 8.95 7.49 -7.49
CA ASP A 20 10.11 6.70 -7.05
C ASP A 20 9.97 5.21 -7.40
N TYR A 21 8.74 4.75 -7.67
CA TYR A 21 8.40 3.38 -8.06
C TYR A 21 7.02 3.37 -8.73
N GLN A 22 6.63 2.24 -9.34
CA GLN A 22 5.28 2.11 -9.88
C GLN A 22 4.41 1.23 -8.97
N TYR A 23 3.21 1.74 -8.66
CA TYR A 23 2.16 1.01 -7.95
C TYR A 23 1.21 0.40 -8.99
N VAL A 24 1.08 -0.93 -8.99
CA VAL A 24 0.32 -1.65 -10.03
C VAL A 24 -1.03 -2.10 -9.49
N LEU A 25 -2.08 -1.70 -10.19
CA LEU A 25 -3.45 -2.13 -9.94
C LEU A 25 -3.83 -3.25 -10.93
N PRO A 26 -4.04 -4.49 -10.46
CA PRO A 26 -4.25 -5.66 -11.34
C PRO A 26 -5.42 -5.50 -12.31
N HIS A 27 -6.54 -4.92 -11.87
CA HIS A 27 -7.72 -4.71 -12.68
C HIS A 27 -7.50 -3.74 -13.86
N LEU A 28 -6.55 -2.80 -13.73
CA LEU A 28 -6.21 -1.91 -14.84
C LEU A 28 -5.42 -2.63 -15.94
N MET A 29 -4.69 -3.70 -15.58
CA MET A 29 -4.01 -4.53 -16.57
C MET A 29 -4.99 -5.31 -17.44
N ASP A 30 -6.14 -5.69 -16.89
CA ASP A 30 -7.20 -6.37 -17.65
C ASP A 30 -7.95 -5.38 -18.53
N LYS A 31 -8.22 -4.20 -17.98
CA LYS A 31 -9.05 -3.19 -18.64
C LYS A 31 -8.32 -2.42 -19.74
N TYR A 32 -7.02 -2.19 -19.58
CA TYR A 32 -6.24 -1.31 -20.47
C TYR A 32 -4.91 -1.94 -20.89
N ASN A 33 -4.85 -2.35 -22.16
CA ASN A 33 -3.61 -2.96 -22.69
C ASN A 33 -2.41 -1.99 -22.66
N GLU A 34 -2.63 -0.69 -22.85
CA GLU A 34 -1.58 0.33 -22.75
C GLU A 34 -0.98 0.40 -21.33
N TYR A 35 -1.80 0.28 -20.27
CA TYR A 35 -1.34 0.22 -18.88
C TYR A 35 -0.48 -1.03 -18.65
N LYS A 36 -0.97 -2.18 -19.08
CA LYS A 36 -0.22 -3.44 -19.01
C LYS A 36 1.14 -3.35 -19.70
N LEU A 37 1.16 -2.87 -20.95
CA LEU A 37 2.40 -2.73 -21.72
C LEU A 37 3.37 -1.71 -21.09
N PHE A 38 2.86 -0.62 -20.52
CA PHE A 38 3.67 0.34 -19.76
C PHE A 38 4.36 -0.33 -18.57
N MET A 39 3.62 -1.09 -17.74
CA MET A 39 4.20 -1.76 -16.57
C MET A 39 5.25 -2.80 -16.95
N LEU A 40 5.02 -3.55 -18.03
CA LEU A 40 6.00 -4.52 -18.54
C LEU A 40 7.28 -3.84 -19.07
N ARG A 41 7.16 -2.70 -19.75
CA ARG A 41 8.33 -1.90 -20.18
C ARG A 41 9.08 -1.32 -19.00
N TYR A 42 8.35 -0.78 -18.02
CA TYR A 42 8.95 -0.24 -16.81
C TYR A 42 9.72 -1.31 -16.04
N ARG A 43 9.17 -2.52 -15.91
CA ARG A 43 9.86 -3.64 -15.23
C ARG A 43 11.24 -3.95 -15.82
N ASN A 44 11.41 -3.76 -17.13
CA ASN A 44 12.68 -4.01 -17.82
C ASN A 44 13.67 -2.84 -17.72
N GLN A 45 13.34 -1.76 -17.06
CA GLN A 45 14.26 -0.64 -16.83
C GLN A 45 15.21 -0.95 -15.68
N GLU A 46 16.41 -0.39 -15.73
CA GLU A 46 17.37 -0.44 -14.64
C GLU A 46 16.79 0.23 -13.40
N ASN A 47 16.96 -0.39 -12.23
CA ASN A 47 16.45 0.08 -10.94
C ASN A 47 14.92 0.20 -10.85
N SER A 48 14.16 -0.46 -11.73
CA SER A 48 12.71 -0.54 -11.59
C SER A 48 12.33 -1.14 -10.23
N PHE A 49 11.31 -0.56 -9.59
CA PHE A 49 10.73 -1.09 -8.37
C PHE A 49 9.21 -1.04 -8.48
N ILE A 50 8.55 -2.17 -8.24
CA ILE A 50 7.11 -2.33 -8.41
C ILE A 50 6.49 -2.90 -7.14
N ILE A 51 5.44 -2.23 -6.64
CA ILE A 51 4.51 -2.80 -5.68
C ILE A 51 3.21 -3.08 -6.41
N MET A 52 2.69 -4.30 -6.29
CA MET A 52 1.44 -4.71 -6.93
C MET A 52 0.36 -4.94 -5.87
N ASP A 53 -0.77 -4.28 -6.06
CA ASP A 53 -1.95 -4.37 -5.20
C ASP A 53 -2.74 -5.67 -5.42
N ASN A 54 -3.72 -5.92 -4.55
CA ASN A 54 -4.67 -7.03 -4.64
C ASN A 54 -6.04 -6.64 -5.21
N GLY A 55 -6.35 -5.34 -5.34
CA GLY A 55 -7.60 -4.80 -5.92
C GLY A 55 -8.79 -4.69 -4.96
N LEU A 56 -8.59 -4.95 -3.66
CA LEU A 56 -9.70 -4.92 -2.69
C LEU A 56 -10.35 -3.53 -2.57
N PHE A 57 -9.55 -2.49 -2.55
CA PHE A 57 -10.04 -1.12 -2.37
C PHE A 57 -10.95 -0.67 -3.51
N GLU A 58 -10.66 -1.08 -4.74
CA GLU A 58 -11.44 -0.80 -5.93
C GLU A 58 -12.69 -1.68 -6.07
N GLY A 59 -12.90 -2.59 -5.11
CA GLY A 59 -14.03 -3.51 -5.10
C GLY A 59 -13.96 -4.59 -6.20
N VAL A 60 -12.76 -4.84 -6.71
CA VAL A 60 -12.53 -5.87 -7.74
C VAL A 60 -12.05 -7.16 -7.08
N THR A 61 -12.76 -8.24 -7.35
CA THR A 61 -12.36 -9.57 -6.87
C THR A 61 -11.59 -10.29 -7.96
N HIS A 62 -10.34 -10.59 -7.68
CA HIS A 62 -9.49 -11.44 -8.51
C HIS A 62 -9.47 -12.87 -7.98
N THR A 63 -9.39 -13.86 -8.87
CA THR A 63 -9.09 -15.23 -8.43
C THR A 63 -7.61 -15.34 -8.06
N THR A 64 -7.29 -16.36 -7.28
CA THR A 64 -5.89 -16.65 -6.91
C THR A 64 -5.04 -16.91 -8.16
N GLU A 65 -5.57 -17.65 -9.12
CA GLU A 65 -4.91 -18.00 -10.38
C GLU A 65 -4.65 -16.76 -11.23
N ASP A 66 -5.62 -15.85 -11.31
CA ASP A 66 -5.48 -14.58 -12.03
C ASP A 66 -4.38 -13.69 -11.41
N LEU A 67 -4.34 -13.58 -10.09
CA LEU A 67 -3.27 -12.85 -9.41
C LEU A 67 -1.90 -13.48 -9.64
N ILE A 68 -1.79 -14.82 -9.56
CA ILE A 68 -0.52 -15.53 -9.82
C ILE A 68 -0.06 -15.30 -11.26
N GLU A 69 -0.96 -15.33 -12.24
CA GLU A 69 -0.63 -15.04 -13.64
C GLU A 69 -0.06 -13.62 -13.79
N LYS A 70 -0.72 -12.61 -13.21
CA LYS A 70 -0.27 -11.22 -13.26
C LYS A 70 1.05 -11.00 -12.54
N ILE A 71 1.23 -11.62 -11.37
CA ILE A 71 2.50 -11.56 -10.63
C ILE A 71 3.63 -12.16 -11.45
N ASN A 72 3.42 -13.32 -12.06
CA ASN A 72 4.45 -13.95 -12.91
C ASN A 72 4.74 -13.15 -14.18
N LEU A 73 3.75 -12.42 -14.70
CA LEU A 73 3.90 -11.57 -15.87
C LEU A 73 4.67 -10.27 -15.53
N VAL A 74 4.29 -9.56 -14.47
CA VAL A 74 4.89 -8.26 -14.09
C VAL A 74 6.15 -8.45 -13.26
N GLN A 75 6.26 -9.54 -12.50
CA GLN A 75 7.33 -9.82 -11.55
C GLN A 75 7.57 -8.67 -10.55
N PRO A 76 6.54 -8.24 -9.79
CA PRO A 76 6.69 -7.14 -8.86
C PRO A 76 7.71 -7.48 -7.77
N ASP A 77 8.38 -6.45 -7.22
CA ASP A 77 9.28 -6.62 -6.08
C ASP A 77 8.49 -6.96 -4.81
N ILE A 78 7.29 -6.38 -4.69
CA ILE A 78 6.37 -6.63 -3.57
C ILE A 78 4.98 -6.87 -4.13
N PHE A 79 4.31 -7.91 -3.64
CA PHE A 79 2.89 -8.17 -3.87
C PHE A 79 2.13 -8.10 -2.55
N ILE A 80 1.05 -7.33 -2.54
CA ILE A 80 0.14 -7.18 -1.40
C ILE A 80 -0.84 -8.35 -1.40
N THR A 81 -0.75 -9.21 -0.39
CA THR A 81 -1.63 -10.38 -0.28
C THR A 81 -3.09 -9.96 -0.06
N PRO A 82 -4.07 -10.69 -0.61
CA PRO A 82 -5.47 -10.41 -0.37
C PRO A 82 -5.80 -10.31 1.12
N ASP A 83 -6.42 -9.24 1.51
CA ASP A 83 -6.88 -8.95 2.86
C ASP A 83 -8.42 -8.89 2.92
N ASP A 84 -8.97 -8.65 4.09
CA ASP A 84 -10.40 -8.52 4.31
C ASP A 84 -10.65 -7.34 5.27
N TRP A 85 -11.44 -6.39 4.81
CA TRP A 85 -11.63 -5.09 5.48
C TRP A 85 -12.10 -5.24 6.92
N ASN A 86 -11.35 -4.65 7.87
CA ASN A 86 -11.60 -4.74 9.32
C ASN A 86 -11.72 -6.17 9.88
N ASN A 87 -11.18 -7.17 9.17
CA ASN A 87 -11.25 -8.58 9.55
C ASN A 87 -9.85 -9.20 9.64
N PRO A 88 -9.17 -9.06 10.79
CA PRO A 88 -7.80 -9.56 10.97
C PRO A 88 -7.71 -11.08 10.87
N HIS A 89 -8.77 -11.80 11.23
CA HIS A 89 -8.78 -13.27 11.16
C HIS A 89 -8.75 -13.77 9.71
N SER A 90 -9.62 -13.25 8.87
CA SER A 90 -9.66 -13.59 7.44
C SER A 90 -8.38 -13.15 6.73
N THR A 91 -7.90 -11.93 7.02
CA THR A 91 -6.63 -11.42 6.50
C THR A 91 -5.46 -12.33 6.86
N TYR A 92 -5.36 -12.78 8.12
CA TYR A 92 -4.33 -13.72 8.55
C TYR A 92 -4.42 -15.06 7.81
N LYS A 93 -5.63 -15.60 7.63
CA LYS A 93 -5.85 -16.86 6.89
C LYS A 93 -5.34 -16.74 5.44
N ASN A 94 -5.65 -15.64 4.77
CA ASN A 94 -5.17 -15.37 3.42
C ASN A 94 -3.64 -15.22 3.40
N ALA A 95 -3.07 -14.41 4.28
CA ALA A 95 -1.63 -14.21 4.38
C ALA A 95 -0.89 -15.54 4.59
N LYS A 96 -1.38 -16.39 5.50
CA LYS A 96 -0.83 -17.72 5.76
C LYS A 96 -0.91 -18.63 4.53
N TYR A 97 -2.00 -18.61 3.80
CA TYR A 97 -2.18 -19.40 2.58
C TYR A 97 -1.18 -18.94 1.49
N TRP A 98 -1.05 -17.63 1.27
CA TRP A 98 -0.09 -17.09 0.31
C TRP A 98 1.36 -17.41 0.70
N MET A 99 1.71 -17.27 1.97
CA MET A 99 3.08 -17.53 2.45
C MET A 99 3.47 -19.00 2.37
N ASN A 100 2.59 -19.90 2.82
CA ASN A 100 2.94 -21.30 3.00
C ASN A 100 2.63 -22.18 1.76
N THR A 101 1.67 -21.77 0.93
CA THR A 101 1.19 -22.61 -0.18
C THR A 101 1.53 -22.03 -1.54
N LEU A 102 1.35 -20.72 -1.74
CA LEU A 102 1.45 -20.12 -3.06
C LEU A 102 2.80 -19.48 -3.35
N LYS A 103 3.59 -19.15 -2.33
CA LYS A 103 4.86 -18.44 -2.51
C LYS A 103 5.83 -19.13 -3.46
N SER A 104 5.84 -20.45 -3.49
CA SER A 104 6.70 -21.23 -4.41
C SER A 104 6.31 -21.11 -5.88
N GLN A 105 5.10 -20.63 -6.18
CA GLN A 105 4.59 -20.41 -7.54
C GLN A 105 4.90 -18.99 -8.07
N LEU A 106 5.47 -18.13 -7.21
CA LEU A 106 5.79 -16.74 -7.54
C LEU A 106 7.29 -16.59 -7.88
N PRO A 107 7.67 -15.52 -8.59
CA PRO A 107 9.07 -15.20 -8.79
C PRO A 107 9.81 -15.14 -7.44
N SER A 108 10.99 -15.71 -7.36
CA SER A 108 11.78 -15.78 -6.12
C SER A 108 12.14 -14.41 -5.54
N THR A 109 12.17 -13.39 -6.40
CA THR A 109 12.43 -11.99 -6.05
C THR A 109 11.22 -11.31 -5.42
N THR A 110 9.99 -11.72 -5.76
CA THR A 110 8.76 -11.11 -5.23
C THR A 110 8.60 -11.37 -3.73
N LYS A 111 8.46 -10.32 -2.95
CA LYS A 111 8.17 -10.36 -1.51
C LYS A 111 6.67 -10.24 -1.28
N LEU A 112 6.16 -10.91 -0.26
CA LEU A 112 4.76 -10.79 0.14
C LEU A 112 4.62 -9.71 1.22
N MET A 113 3.62 -8.85 1.06
CA MET A 113 3.23 -7.80 2.00
C MET A 113 1.83 -8.09 2.53
N VAL A 114 1.61 -7.92 3.82
CA VAL A 114 0.29 -8.06 4.45
C VAL A 114 -0.25 -6.70 4.85
N VAL A 115 -1.54 -6.46 4.57
CA VAL A 115 -2.26 -5.28 5.04
C VAL A 115 -2.72 -5.53 6.48
N LEU A 116 -2.43 -4.59 7.36
CA LEU A 116 -2.80 -4.69 8.77
C LEU A 116 -4.24 -4.24 8.97
N GLN A 117 -5.13 -5.20 9.10
CA GLN A 117 -6.56 -5.02 9.31
C GLN A 117 -6.92 -5.25 10.78
N GLY A 118 -7.88 -4.49 11.29
CA GLY A 118 -8.41 -4.64 12.65
C GLY A 118 -9.35 -3.51 13.03
N LYS A 119 -10.17 -3.73 14.06
CA LYS A 119 -11.10 -2.75 14.63
C LYS A 119 -10.56 -2.11 15.90
N THR A 120 -9.48 -2.64 16.45
CA THR A 120 -8.76 -2.11 17.60
C THR A 120 -7.25 -2.21 17.37
N ILE A 121 -6.49 -1.45 18.14
CA ILE A 121 -5.03 -1.50 18.05
C ILE A 121 -4.48 -2.87 18.45
N GLU A 122 -5.12 -3.53 19.41
CA GLU A 122 -4.75 -4.86 19.87
C GLU A 122 -4.92 -5.90 18.76
N GLU A 123 -6.01 -5.81 17.98
CA GLU A 123 -6.25 -6.68 16.82
C GLU A 123 -5.20 -6.46 15.73
N ILE A 124 -4.85 -5.20 15.44
CA ILE A 124 -3.81 -4.85 14.47
C ILE A 124 -2.45 -5.38 14.93
N THR A 125 -2.09 -5.15 16.20
CA THR A 125 -0.85 -5.63 16.82
C THR A 125 -0.77 -7.15 16.77
N HIS A 126 -1.84 -7.83 17.15
CA HIS A 126 -1.89 -9.29 17.14
C HIS A 126 -1.75 -9.87 15.73
N LEU A 127 -2.41 -9.26 14.72
CA LEU A 127 -2.22 -9.64 13.33
C LEU A 127 -0.77 -9.43 12.88
N TYR A 128 -0.18 -8.29 13.25
CA TYR A 128 1.22 -7.97 12.96
C TYR A 128 2.16 -9.06 13.47
N ASP A 129 2.09 -9.39 14.77
CA ASP A 129 2.97 -10.37 15.41
C ASP A 129 2.80 -11.76 14.79
N LYS A 130 1.56 -12.19 14.57
CA LYS A 130 1.29 -13.47 13.89
C LYS A 130 1.89 -13.55 12.48
N CYS A 131 1.87 -12.44 11.74
CA CYS A 131 2.47 -12.41 10.42
C CYS A 131 4.00 -12.35 10.47
N VAL A 132 4.59 -11.72 11.49
CA VAL A 132 6.03 -11.82 11.77
C VAL A 132 6.43 -13.27 12.03
N ASP A 133 5.67 -14.00 12.85
CA ASP A 133 5.90 -15.42 13.13
C ASP A 133 5.79 -16.32 11.88
N LEU A 134 4.96 -15.92 10.90
CA LEU A 134 4.90 -16.56 9.57
C LEU A 134 6.08 -16.22 8.65
N GLY A 135 6.95 -15.26 9.06
CA GLY A 135 8.10 -14.83 8.27
C GLY A 135 7.86 -13.63 7.37
N PHE A 136 6.74 -12.93 7.50
CA PHE A 136 6.54 -11.65 6.81
C PHE A 136 7.53 -10.60 7.35
N LYS A 137 8.02 -9.77 6.41
CA LYS A 137 8.87 -8.61 6.70
C LYS A 137 8.34 -7.33 6.06
N HIS A 138 7.24 -7.41 5.31
CA HIS A 138 6.62 -6.30 4.61
C HIS A 138 5.19 -6.14 5.09
N PHE A 139 4.87 -4.93 5.56
CA PHE A 139 3.59 -4.62 6.19
C PHE A 139 3.03 -3.34 5.61
N ALA A 140 1.72 -3.31 5.37
CA ALA A 140 1.02 -2.12 4.91
C ALA A 140 -0.03 -1.68 5.93
N PHE A 141 -0.14 -0.38 6.11
CA PHE A 141 -1.24 0.25 6.84
C PHE A 141 -2.24 0.79 5.83
N ASN A 142 -3.49 0.36 5.95
CA ASN A 142 -4.57 0.79 5.05
C ASN A 142 -4.84 2.30 5.14
N HIS A 143 -5.53 2.83 4.12
CA HIS A 143 -5.88 4.26 4.05
C HIS A 143 -6.87 4.67 5.14
N SER A 144 -7.83 3.82 5.48
CA SER A 144 -8.87 4.11 6.46
C SER A 144 -9.26 2.87 7.25
N SER A 145 -9.63 3.07 8.52
CA SER A 145 -9.99 1.99 9.43
C SER A 145 -10.93 2.52 10.52
N GLU A 146 -11.78 1.65 11.06
CA GLU A 146 -12.53 1.96 12.29
C GLU A 146 -11.59 2.26 13.46
N THR A 147 -10.43 1.59 13.51
CA THR A 147 -9.40 1.84 14.54
C THR A 147 -8.92 3.29 14.49
N TYR A 148 -8.63 3.82 13.31
CA TYR A 148 -8.15 5.20 13.17
C TYR A 148 -9.20 6.20 13.65
N GLN A 149 -10.48 5.97 13.33
CA GLN A 149 -11.58 6.83 13.80
C GLN A 149 -11.74 6.84 15.31
N ARG A 150 -11.37 5.76 15.99
CA ARG A 150 -11.41 5.64 17.46
C ARG A 150 -10.18 6.25 18.12
N MET A 151 -9.01 6.14 17.48
CA MET A 151 -7.75 6.68 18.01
C MET A 151 -7.71 8.21 18.00
N PHE A 152 -8.35 8.83 17.01
CA PHE A 152 -8.38 10.28 16.86
C PHE A 152 -9.79 10.75 16.47
N ASN A 153 -10.33 11.74 17.19
CA ASN A 153 -11.66 12.28 16.90
C ASN A 153 -11.57 13.69 16.28
N HIS A 154 -11.98 13.80 15.03
CA HIS A 154 -12.01 15.07 14.31
C HIS A 154 -13.22 15.15 13.37
N PRO A 155 -13.92 16.31 13.26
CA PRO A 155 -15.09 16.46 12.40
C PRO A 155 -14.78 16.28 10.91
N ASN A 156 -13.58 16.65 10.45
CA ASN A 156 -13.12 16.35 9.10
C ASN A 156 -12.63 14.89 9.04
N LYS A 157 -13.33 14.07 8.24
CA LYS A 157 -13.08 12.64 8.12
C LYS A 157 -11.66 12.33 7.62
N LEU A 158 -11.10 13.13 6.70
CA LEU A 158 -9.75 12.90 6.18
C LEU A 158 -8.69 13.15 7.24
N VAL A 159 -8.85 14.23 8.01
CA VAL A 159 -7.97 14.54 9.15
C VAL A 159 -8.08 13.45 10.22
N ASN A 160 -9.29 13.00 10.52
CA ASN A 160 -9.54 11.93 11.49
C ASN A 160 -8.79 10.64 11.07
N GLN A 161 -8.92 10.20 9.82
CA GLN A 161 -8.26 9.00 9.31
C GLN A 161 -6.72 9.15 9.31
N MET A 162 -6.22 10.28 8.82
CA MET A 162 -4.78 10.56 8.80
C MET A 162 -4.17 10.51 10.21
N MET A 163 -4.73 11.30 11.13
CA MET A 163 -4.20 11.37 12.49
C MET A 163 -4.33 10.05 13.24
N GLY A 164 -5.45 9.34 13.07
CA GLY A 164 -5.64 8.02 13.66
C GLY A 164 -4.64 6.99 13.13
N ARG A 165 -4.32 7.02 11.83
CA ARG A 165 -3.26 6.16 11.25
C ARG A 165 -1.89 6.51 11.85
N ILE A 166 -1.57 7.80 11.95
CA ILE A 166 -0.34 8.28 12.57
C ILE A 166 -0.21 7.75 14.01
N GLU A 167 -1.26 7.84 14.81
CA GLU A 167 -1.26 7.34 16.20
C GLU A 167 -1.03 5.83 16.25
N VAL A 168 -1.74 5.04 15.43
CA VAL A 168 -1.57 3.57 15.39
C VAL A 168 -0.15 3.19 14.98
N VAL A 169 0.37 3.79 13.92
CA VAL A 169 1.72 3.49 13.40
C VAL A 169 2.80 3.82 14.43
N ASN A 170 2.66 4.98 15.10
CA ASN A 170 3.58 5.40 16.17
C ASN A 170 3.50 4.48 17.39
N GLU A 171 2.29 4.05 17.77
CA GLU A 171 2.14 3.16 18.92
C GLU A 171 2.79 1.80 18.67
N LEU A 172 2.60 1.19 17.49
CA LEU A 172 3.29 -0.05 17.14
C LEU A 172 4.82 0.12 17.11
N LYS A 173 5.31 1.27 16.65
CA LYS A 173 6.75 1.59 16.68
C LYS A 173 7.27 1.74 18.09
N LYS A 174 6.57 2.46 18.95
CA LYS A 174 6.91 2.71 20.34
C LYS A 174 6.95 1.42 21.17
N GLN A 175 5.99 0.52 20.93
CA GLN A 175 5.90 -0.79 21.57
C GLN A 175 6.97 -1.78 21.07
N GLY A 176 7.72 -1.44 20.03
CA GLY A 176 8.82 -2.26 19.50
C GLY A 176 8.39 -3.33 18.49
N HIS A 177 7.11 -3.39 18.09
CA HIS A 177 6.63 -4.30 17.04
C HIS A 177 7.30 -3.96 15.70
N ILE A 178 7.25 -2.68 15.28
CA ILE A 178 7.95 -2.23 14.06
C ILE A 178 9.44 -2.09 14.34
N ASN A 179 10.24 -2.91 13.70
CA ASN A 179 11.71 -2.84 13.77
C ASN A 179 12.33 -2.41 12.43
N ASN A 180 13.63 -2.14 12.41
CA ASN A 180 14.32 -1.61 11.23
C ASN A 180 14.50 -2.63 10.08
N ASN A 181 14.20 -3.90 10.32
CA ASN A 181 14.24 -4.96 9.30
C ASN A 181 12.89 -5.14 8.59
N HIS A 182 11.86 -4.43 9.02
CA HIS A 182 10.55 -4.47 8.42
C HIS A 182 10.40 -3.34 7.39
N TYR A 183 9.78 -3.67 6.28
CA TYR A 183 9.36 -2.73 5.26
C TYR A 183 7.95 -2.25 5.58
N ILE A 184 7.78 -0.96 5.79
CA ILE A 184 6.48 -0.35 6.12
C ILE A 184 5.99 0.49 4.94
N HIS A 185 4.81 0.17 4.47
CA HIS A 185 4.10 0.85 3.39
C HIS A 185 2.81 1.49 3.91
N LEU A 186 2.51 2.68 3.44
CA LEU A 186 1.24 3.37 3.72
C LEU A 186 0.37 3.31 2.47
N LEU A 187 -0.73 2.57 2.52
CA LEU A 187 -1.70 2.49 1.43
C LEU A 187 -2.52 3.77 1.38
N GLY A 188 -2.44 4.47 0.28
CA GLY A 188 -3.12 5.73 0.06
C GLY A 188 -2.76 6.82 1.07
N ALA A 189 -2.68 8.06 0.64
CA ALA A 189 -2.59 9.22 1.53
C ALA A 189 -3.41 10.37 0.93
N SER A 190 -4.37 10.88 1.70
CA SER A 190 -5.30 11.90 1.20
C SER A 190 -4.82 13.32 1.41
N LEU A 191 -4.06 13.56 2.47
CA LEU A 191 -3.62 14.90 2.87
C LEU A 191 -2.10 15.04 2.80
N PRO A 192 -1.58 16.14 2.23
CA PRO A 192 -0.14 16.37 2.11
C PRO A 192 0.57 16.47 3.46
N GLN A 193 -0.13 16.89 4.51
CA GLN A 193 0.40 16.96 5.87
C GLN A 193 0.90 15.61 6.38
N GLU A 194 0.35 14.50 5.89
CA GLU A 194 0.81 13.16 6.26
C GLU A 194 2.21 12.87 5.72
N PHE A 195 2.50 13.31 4.49
CA PHE A 195 3.85 13.20 3.93
C PHE A 195 4.87 14.04 4.71
N VAL A 196 4.46 15.27 5.10
CA VAL A 196 5.28 16.16 5.92
C VAL A 196 5.56 15.53 7.27
N TYR A 197 4.55 14.91 7.90
CA TYR A 197 4.71 14.23 9.18
C TYR A 197 5.75 13.11 9.12
N TYR A 198 5.67 12.25 8.10
CA TYR A 198 6.60 11.14 7.96
C TYR A 198 7.96 11.52 7.34
N LYS A 199 8.15 12.78 6.94
CA LYS A 199 9.42 13.27 6.41
C LYS A 199 10.54 13.08 7.42
N GLY A 200 11.59 12.37 7.03
CA GLY A 200 12.72 12.07 7.91
C GLY A 200 12.57 10.79 8.75
N MET A 201 11.43 10.14 8.74
CA MET A 201 11.23 8.83 9.36
C MET A 201 11.71 7.74 8.40
N ASN A 202 12.96 7.31 8.55
CA ASN A 202 13.61 6.33 7.67
C ASN A 202 13.03 4.90 7.77
N TRP A 203 12.17 4.64 8.74
CA TRP A 203 11.50 3.35 8.93
C TRP A 203 10.14 3.26 8.24
N ILE A 204 9.60 4.36 7.68
CA ILE A 204 8.50 4.34 6.70
C ILE A 204 9.13 4.30 5.31
N ASN A 205 8.91 3.22 4.59
CA ASN A 205 9.62 2.93 3.35
C ASN A 205 8.94 3.52 2.12
N SER A 206 7.61 3.40 2.03
CA SER A 206 6.87 3.85 0.84
C SER A 206 5.43 4.22 1.13
N VAL A 207 4.85 4.97 0.21
CA VAL A 207 3.43 5.35 0.17
C VAL A 207 2.98 5.43 -1.29
N ASP A 208 1.75 5.03 -1.57
CA ASP A 208 1.05 5.33 -2.81
C ASP A 208 -0.01 6.42 -2.58
N THR A 209 -0.39 7.13 -3.62
CA THR A 209 -1.45 8.13 -3.53
C THR A 209 -1.92 8.60 -4.91
N SER A 210 -3.24 8.81 -5.05
CA SER A 210 -3.83 9.51 -6.20
C SER A 210 -4.11 10.99 -5.90
N SER A 211 -4.11 11.39 -4.62
CA SER A 211 -4.58 12.71 -4.18
C SER A 211 -3.88 13.91 -4.84
N PRO A 212 -2.53 13.96 -4.98
CA PRO A 212 -1.89 15.08 -5.64
C PRO A 212 -2.27 15.21 -7.13
N ILE A 213 -2.49 14.10 -7.80
CA ILE A 213 -2.89 14.07 -9.20
C ILE A 213 -4.33 14.54 -9.37
N ILE A 214 -5.24 14.06 -8.52
CA ILE A 214 -6.65 14.48 -8.51
C ILE A 214 -6.76 15.97 -8.21
N ASN A 215 -6.09 16.44 -7.15
CA ASN A 215 -6.11 17.86 -6.75
C ASN A 215 -5.49 18.76 -7.83
N GLY A 216 -4.38 18.36 -8.41
CA GLY A 216 -3.78 19.09 -9.53
C GLY A 216 -4.68 19.16 -10.76
N ALA A 217 -5.41 18.09 -11.10
CA ALA A 217 -6.40 18.09 -12.16
C ALA A 217 -7.60 19.00 -11.87
N LEU A 218 -7.94 19.22 -10.60
CA LEU A 218 -8.97 20.16 -10.14
C LEU A 218 -8.45 21.61 -9.97
N GLY A 219 -7.17 21.85 -10.26
CA GLY A 219 -6.55 23.17 -10.10
C GLY A 219 -6.28 23.57 -8.64
N ILE A 220 -6.26 22.60 -7.72
CA ILE A 220 -5.95 22.83 -6.30
C ILE A 220 -4.44 22.85 -6.15
N VAL A 221 -3.90 24.00 -5.79
CA VAL A 221 -2.49 24.21 -5.43
C VAL A 221 -2.37 24.17 -3.92
N TYR A 222 -1.61 23.23 -3.39
CA TYR A 222 -1.58 22.95 -1.94
C TYR A 222 -1.13 24.16 -1.11
N GLU A 223 -0.14 24.92 -1.58
CA GLU A 223 0.35 26.11 -0.90
C GLU A 223 -0.71 27.21 -0.85
N GLU A 224 -1.48 27.41 -1.93
CA GLU A 224 -2.53 28.44 -1.99
C GLU A 224 -3.72 28.11 -1.10
N TYR A 225 -3.97 26.83 -0.84
CA TYR A 225 -5.05 26.37 0.03
C TYR A 225 -4.58 26.09 1.47
N GLY A 226 -3.34 26.42 1.82
CA GLY A 226 -2.79 26.22 3.15
C GLY A 226 -2.71 24.75 3.57
N LEU A 227 -2.52 23.84 2.61
CA LEU A 227 -2.43 22.41 2.83
C LEU A 227 -0.98 21.90 2.95
N LEU A 228 -0.01 22.79 2.81
CA LEU A 228 1.43 22.58 3.05
C LEU A 228 1.96 23.62 4.02
#